data_a8b75e60340ac25ab4ced27b54c95649
#
_entry.id   a8b75e60340ac25ab4ced27b54c95649
#
_cell.length_a   1.000
_cell.length_b   1.000
_cell.length_c   1.000
_cell.angle_alpha   90.00
_cell.angle_beta   90.00
_cell.angle_gamma   90.00
#
_symmetry.space_group_name_H-M   'P 1'
#
loop_
_entity.id
_entity.type
_entity.pdbx_description
1 polymer ?
#
loop_
_entity_poly.entity_id
_entity_poly.type
_entity_poly.pdbx_seq_one_letter_code
_entity_poly.pdbx_strand_id
1 'polypeptide(L)'
;MTATEEISADGMYVLKQPAKLPDVLDLLVVGGGPAGTAAAFHAKEKGLSVLVIDYDDVMKRIRDYAKNKLILPDFGGGDKMKFPKGESLISLLHFSPIDKDDMCLMWKGFYREHSVPAQVGVELLGLQRRADGVWQVKTYNHNNKSDREYLAKHVAIGIGRGVPRRFDIPGNTDGIAYRLTDASHYVGAPACVIGGGTSAAEAVIAISHAKIKANDPSHIYWSYRSDKLPKVSKALAEAFFEAYMGNGNIRYHPNSDPVAVVTADDRKDYLSIQTDRRVIPGRPNETSHLEFQKEFCIACIGEDIPEAFLNSLGIHMASVGGKQRMLVTPLLETQQPNVYLIGDMLSQVYMETDSFDADPSTYREVKHRGNIKAALVDGVLVAEIVGQRIAGRKEIDVKIVLKEDGAQAPEPEFQRPAPIATMLAGTIPDTARQAILVRLITGNVEEEEFGVKMSDVTTIGRKFCDIVFPEDEMMSERHASLLHGVDGFSLRDDGSSTGVFLRATEGKALEVTAGDLVRAGRQFLLFGDDHTFTHYDQIGKKIASHKLADKTVVLGREAPDITLNKDDMPQRLKPYLLREPFLQR
;
A
#
# COMPACT_ATOMS: atom_id res chain seq x y z
N MET A 1 1.22 29.87 16.64
CA MET A 1 2.57 29.73 17.23
C MET A 1 3.51 29.40 16.10
N THR A 2 4.51 30.21 15.86
CA THR A 2 5.45 30.06 14.74
C THR A 2 6.41 28.90 15.02
N ALA A 3 6.72 28.12 13.98
CA ALA A 3 7.53 26.88 14.03
C ALA A 3 8.97 27.03 14.60
N THR A 4 9.36 28.20 15.07
CA THR A 4 10.73 28.54 15.51
C THR A 4 11.00 28.30 17.01
N GLU A 5 9.99 27.92 17.80
CA GLU A 5 10.15 27.69 19.24
C GLU A 5 10.25 26.23 19.66
N GLU A 6 10.28 25.30 18.71
CA GLU A 6 10.14 23.86 18.99
C GLU A 6 11.45 23.08 19.08
N ILE A 7 12.54 23.67 18.56
CA ILE A 7 13.87 23.03 18.46
C ILE A 7 14.93 24.04 18.86
N SER A 8 15.89 23.63 19.71
CA SER A 8 17.04 24.43 20.06
C SER A 8 18.06 24.59 18.92
N ALA A 9 19.00 25.49 19.06
CA ALA A 9 20.02 25.76 18.03
C ALA A 9 20.90 24.54 17.66
N ASP A 10 20.99 23.55 18.52
CA ASP A 10 21.71 22.30 18.27
C ASP A 10 20.79 21.14 17.84
N GLY A 11 19.51 21.44 17.55
CA GLY A 11 18.55 20.46 17.06
C GLY A 11 17.80 19.66 18.12
N MET A 12 17.99 19.95 19.40
CA MET A 12 17.23 19.28 20.47
C MET A 12 15.79 19.75 20.50
N TYR A 13 14.86 18.83 20.65
CA TYR A 13 13.46 19.14 20.91
C TYR A 13 13.29 19.83 22.26
N VAL A 14 12.53 20.92 22.27
CA VAL A 14 12.12 21.59 23.51
C VAL A 14 11.08 20.71 24.21
N LEU A 15 11.48 20.14 25.32
CA LEU A 15 10.66 19.21 26.11
C LEU A 15 9.87 19.95 27.18
N LYS A 16 8.68 19.45 27.50
CA LYS A 16 7.84 19.99 28.58
C LYS A 16 8.57 19.96 29.93
N GLN A 17 9.34 18.91 30.16
CA GLN A 17 10.26 18.80 31.30
C GLN A 17 11.65 18.51 30.75
N PRO A 18 12.66 19.35 31.03
CA PRO A 18 14.03 19.12 30.60
C PRO A 18 14.52 17.73 31.01
N ALA A 19 14.99 16.94 30.05
CA ALA A 19 15.58 15.65 30.35
C ALA A 19 17.07 15.84 30.68
N LYS A 20 17.47 15.44 31.88
CA LYS A 20 18.91 15.35 32.20
C LYS A 20 19.41 14.00 31.69
N LEU A 21 20.14 14.02 30.58
CA LEU A 21 20.78 12.83 30.04
C LEU A 21 22.06 12.51 30.82
N PRO A 22 22.31 11.25 31.17
CA PRO A 22 23.59 10.83 31.74
C PRO A 22 24.69 10.86 30.68
N ASP A 23 25.96 10.84 31.12
CA ASP A 23 27.11 10.77 30.20
C ASP A 23 27.09 9.49 29.34
N VAL A 24 26.59 8.38 29.89
CA VAL A 24 26.41 7.10 29.19
C VAL A 24 24.94 6.74 29.17
N LEU A 25 24.35 6.73 27.99
CA LEU A 25 22.97 6.34 27.78
C LEU A 25 22.77 4.82 27.91
N ASP A 26 21.62 4.39 28.39
CA ASP A 26 21.23 2.99 28.29
C ASP A 26 20.93 2.59 26.86
N LEU A 27 20.26 3.47 26.09
CA LEU A 27 19.93 3.26 24.70
C LEU A 27 20.07 4.55 23.86
N LEU A 28 20.89 4.49 22.81
CA LEU A 28 20.86 5.48 21.74
C LEU A 28 20.08 4.92 20.55
N VAL A 29 19.09 5.66 20.08
CA VAL A 29 18.28 5.31 18.91
C VAL A 29 18.69 6.19 17.75
N VAL A 30 19.09 5.58 16.63
CA VAL A 30 19.45 6.27 15.39
C VAL A 30 18.33 6.10 14.38
N GLY A 31 17.64 7.19 14.09
CA GLY A 31 16.45 7.25 13.24
C GLY A 31 15.17 7.42 14.04
N GLY A 32 14.50 8.56 13.87
CA GLY A 32 13.24 8.94 14.50
C GLY A 32 11.99 8.54 13.71
N GLY A 33 12.08 7.48 12.89
CA GLY A 33 10.93 6.87 12.23
C GLY A 33 10.06 6.07 13.22
N PRO A 34 9.01 5.36 12.75
CA PRO A 34 8.10 4.61 13.61
C PRO A 34 8.81 3.64 14.57
N ALA A 35 9.80 2.89 14.08
CA ALA A 35 10.55 1.94 14.89
C ALA A 35 11.35 2.62 16.00
N GLY A 36 12.10 3.67 15.66
CA GLY A 36 12.88 4.42 16.65
C GLY A 36 12.01 5.17 17.65
N THR A 37 10.89 5.71 17.20
CA THR A 37 9.89 6.33 18.09
C THR A 37 9.38 5.31 19.11
N ALA A 38 8.96 4.13 18.67
CA ALA A 38 8.49 3.09 19.58
C ALA A 38 9.58 2.62 20.56
N ALA A 39 10.82 2.46 20.08
CA ALA A 39 11.94 2.10 20.93
C ALA A 39 12.19 3.14 22.02
N ALA A 40 12.18 4.41 21.68
CA ALA A 40 12.42 5.50 22.62
C ALA A 40 11.32 5.65 23.68
N PHE A 41 10.05 5.55 23.23
CA PHE A 41 8.90 5.66 24.14
C PHE A 41 8.85 4.50 25.12
N HIS A 42 9.05 3.29 24.63
CA HIS A 42 9.07 2.12 25.51
C HIS A 42 10.28 2.09 26.44
N ALA A 43 11.47 2.48 25.95
CA ALA A 43 12.64 2.62 26.78
C ALA A 43 12.42 3.62 27.93
N LYS A 44 11.82 4.78 27.62
CA LYS A 44 11.47 5.78 28.63
C LYS A 44 10.46 5.25 29.65
N GLU A 45 9.43 4.56 29.19
CA GLU A 45 8.43 3.92 30.07
C GLU A 45 9.08 2.92 31.05
N LYS A 46 10.15 2.24 30.62
CA LYS A 46 10.93 1.33 31.47
C LYS A 46 11.97 2.05 32.36
N GLY A 47 12.00 3.37 32.34
CA GLY A 47 12.94 4.17 33.13
C GLY A 47 14.37 4.18 32.60
N LEU A 48 14.58 3.74 31.34
CA LEU A 48 15.89 3.77 30.70
C LEU A 48 16.26 5.19 30.25
N SER A 49 17.54 5.52 30.34
CA SER A 49 18.07 6.73 29.72
C SER A 49 18.19 6.53 28.22
N VAL A 50 17.39 7.28 27.45
CA VAL A 50 17.31 7.15 25.99
C VAL A 50 17.44 8.50 25.31
N LEU A 51 18.07 8.51 24.14
CA LEU A 51 18.10 9.65 23.21
C LEU A 51 17.83 9.13 21.78
N VAL A 52 16.98 9.83 21.06
CA VAL A 52 16.82 9.64 19.62
C VAL A 52 17.68 10.66 18.88
N ILE A 53 18.44 10.22 17.90
CA ILE A 53 19.09 11.11 16.92
C ILE A 53 18.55 10.81 15.54
N ASP A 54 18.31 11.84 14.74
CA ASP A 54 17.86 11.69 13.35
C ASP A 54 18.64 12.64 12.43
N TYR A 55 18.95 12.17 11.22
CA TYR A 55 19.67 12.96 10.22
C TYR A 55 18.89 14.20 9.79
N ASP A 56 17.58 14.11 9.65
CA ASP A 56 16.70 15.19 9.19
C ASP A 56 15.73 15.60 10.32
N ASP A 57 14.67 14.83 10.52
CA ASP A 57 13.64 15.11 11.50
C ASP A 57 12.89 13.82 11.86
N VAL A 58 12.29 13.75 13.04
CA VAL A 58 11.45 12.60 13.38
C VAL A 58 10.29 12.50 12.39
N MET A 59 9.91 11.28 12.05
CA MET A 59 8.85 10.96 11.11
C MET A 59 9.06 11.48 9.68
N LYS A 60 10.29 11.84 9.30
CA LYS A 60 10.65 12.38 7.98
C LYS A 60 10.07 11.54 6.85
N ARG A 61 10.21 10.21 6.93
CA ARG A 61 9.73 9.29 5.91
C ARG A 61 8.22 9.39 5.68
N ILE A 62 7.44 9.53 6.74
CA ILE A 62 5.98 9.67 6.64
C ILE A 62 5.61 11.06 6.13
N ARG A 63 6.30 12.10 6.60
CA ARG A 63 6.13 13.47 6.10
C ARG A 63 6.34 13.55 4.58
N ASP A 64 7.32 12.82 4.07
CA ASP A 64 7.67 12.82 2.65
C ASP A 64 6.75 11.96 1.77
N TYR A 65 5.73 11.34 2.31
CA TYR A 65 4.69 10.71 1.50
C TYR A 65 3.93 11.76 0.68
N ALA A 66 3.23 11.28 -0.36
CA ALA A 66 2.44 12.13 -1.23
C ALA A 66 1.50 13.05 -0.42
N LYS A 67 1.30 14.26 -0.93
CA LYS A 67 0.40 15.24 -0.33
C LYS A 67 -1.00 14.65 -0.13
N ASN A 68 -1.60 14.93 1.03
CA ASN A 68 -2.91 14.42 1.45
C ASN A 68 -2.98 12.88 1.54
N LYS A 69 -1.85 12.20 1.75
CA LYS A 69 -1.86 10.75 1.94
C LYS A 69 -2.48 10.39 3.28
N LEU A 70 -3.54 9.59 3.23
CA LEU A 70 -4.12 8.96 4.41
C LEU A 70 -3.24 7.78 4.84
N ILE A 71 -2.79 7.81 6.09
CA ILE A 71 -2.08 6.69 6.72
C ILE A 71 -3.13 5.78 7.33
N LEU A 72 -3.19 4.58 6.82
CA LEU A 72 -4.07 3.55 7.35
C LEU A 72 -3.30 2.75 8.41
N PRO A 73 -3.96 2.43 9.53
CA PRO A 73 -3.37 1.52 10.51
C PRO A 73 -3.34 0.11 9.93
N ASP A 74 -2.60 -0.17 8.88
CA ASP A 74 -2.65 -1.43 8.15
C ASP A 74 -2.61 -2.64 9.09
N PHE A 75 -3.78 -3.06 9.43
CA PHE A 75 -4.04 -4.20 10.27
C PHE A 75 -4.88 -5.19 9.48
N GLY A 76 -4.76 -5.10 8.16
CA GLY A 76 -5.47 -5.91 7.20
C GLY A 76 -5.37 -7.38 7.51
N GLY A 77 -6.53 -8.01 7.45
CA GLY A 77 -6.86 -9.41 7.52
C GLY A 77 -5.82 -10.35 8.12
N GLY A 78 -5.96 -10.68 9.39
CA GLY A 78 -5.15 -11.68 10.05
C GLY A 78 -3.93 -11.15 10.82
N ASP A 79 -3.78 -9.85 10.98
CA ASP A 79 -2.73 -9.32 11.84
C ASP A 79 -3.16 -9.40 13.31
N LYS A 80 -2.72 -10.46 13.96
CA LYS A 80 -3.08 -10.79 15.35
C LYS A 80 -2.37 -9.93 16.39
N MET A 81 -1.48 -9.05 15.97
CA MET A 81 -0.70 -8.23 16.89
C MET A 81 -1.56 -7.08 17.41
N LYS A 82 -2.00 -7.20 18.65
CA LYS A 82 -2.65 -6.08 19.34
C LYS A 82 -1.58 -5.16 19.91
N PHE A 83 -1.65 -3.91 19.49
CA PHE A 83 -0.86 -2.86 20.12
C PHE A 83 -1.37 -2.63 21.55
N PRO A 84 -0.49 -2.42 22.55
CA PRO A 84 -0.92 -2.16 23.91
C PRO A 84 -1.94 -1.04 23.97
N LYS A 85 -3.06 -1.28 24.63
CA LYS A 85 -4.08 -0.27 24.95
C LYS A 85 -3.96 0.08 26.42
N GLY A 86 -4.16 1.34 26.76
CA GLY A 86 -4.15 1.78 28.14
C GLY A 86 -3.32 3.04 28.36
N GLU A 87 -2.82 3.26 29.56
CA GLU A 87 -2.06 4.45 29.95
C GLU A 87 -0.56 4.38 29.62
N SER A 88 -0.11 3.35 28.91
CA SER A 88 1.30 3.22 28.54
C SER A 88 1.71 4.24 27.46
N LEU A 89 2.97 4.69 27.47
CA LEU A 89 3.49 5.61 26.44
C LEU A 89 3.39 5.01 25.05
N ILE A 90 3.52 3.69 24.93
CA ILE A 90 3.38 2.98 23.66
C ILE A 90 1.96 3.04 23.14
N SER A 91 0.95 3.07 24.01
CA SER A 91 -0.45 3.17 23.58
C SER A 91 -0.76 4.47 22.83
N LEU A 92 0.02 5.52 23.06
CA LEU A 92 -0.09 6.80 22.34
C LEU A 92 0.23 6.66 20.84
N LEU A 93 1.04 5.66 20.47
CA LEU A 93 1.41 5.41 19.08
C LEU A 93 0.33 4.62 18.31
N HIS A 94 -0.74 4.22 18.98
CA HIS A 94 -1.91 3.69 18.31
C HIS A 94 -2.63 4.80 17.57
N PHE A 95 -3.05 4.54 16.33
CA PHE A 95 -3.77 5.53 15.53
C PHE A 95 -4.91 4.88 14.74
N SER A 96 -5.93 5.65 14.44
CA SER A 96 -6.96 5.39 13.43
C SER A 96 -6.52 5.98 12.09
N PRO A 97 -7.23 5.73 10.97
CA PRO A 97 -6.90 6.39 9.72
C PRO A 97 -6.72 7.90 9.90
N ILE A 98 -5.54 8.41 9.56
CA ILE A 98 -5.12 9.79 9.83
C ILE A 98 -4.35 10.35 8.65
N ASP A 99 -4.47 11.65 8.37
CA ASP A 99 -3.62 12.34 7.41
C ASP A 99 -2.15 12.29 7.86
N LYS A 100 -1.23 12.16 6.89
CA LYS A 100 0.21 12.04 7.18
C LYS A 100 0.80 13.23 7.95
N ASP A 101 0.33 14.44 7.66
CA ASP A 101 0.84 15.65 8.30
C ASP A 101 0.30 15.77 9.73
N ASP A 102 -0.97 15.43 9.94
CA ASP A 102 -1.58 15.34 11.28
C ASP A 102 -0.88 14.27 12.12
N MET A 103 -0.58 13.10 11.54
CA MET A 103 0.17 12.05 12.24
C MET A 103 1.55 12.53 12.66
N CYS A 104 2.29 13.17 11.75
CA CYS A 104 3.61 13.70 12.06
C CYS A 104 3.55 14.76 13.16
N LEU A 105 2.58 15.67 13.09
CA LEU A 105 2.38 16.71 14.10
C LEU A 105 2.05 16.11 15.47
N MET A 106 1.12 15.15 15.50
CA MET A 106 0.70 14.45 16.70
C MET A 106 1.88 13.73 17.37
N TRP A 107 2.66 12.94 16.63
CA TRP A 107 3.77 12.19 17.20
C TRP A 107 4.92 13.06 17.63
N LYS A 108 5.22 14.15 16.93
CA LYS A 108 6.17 15.18 17.39
C LYS A 108 5.71 15.83 18.69
N GLY A 109 4.41 16.11 18.82
CA GLY A 109 3.82 16.60 20.05
C GLY A 109 4.07 15.65 21.22
N PHE A 110 3.93 14.35 21.01
CA PHE A 110 4.17 13.33 22.05
C PHE A 110 5.62 13.35 22.55
N TYR A 111 6.63 13.51 21.68
CA TYR A 111 8.03 13.67 22.12
C TYR A 111 8.18 14.79 23.14
N ARG A 112 7.57 15.94 22.89
CA ARG A 112 7.64 17.11 23.76
C ARG A 112 6.86 16.92 25.05
N GLU A 113 5.61 16.50 24.96
CA GLU A 113 4.72 16.38 26.11
C GLU A 113 5.18 15.32 27.10
N HIS A 114 5.67 14.20 26.59
CA HIS A 114 6.17 13.10 27.42
C HIS A 114 7.66 13.17 27.67
N SER A 115 8.28 14.28 27.26
CA SER A 115 9.70 14.57 27.50
C SER A 115 10.62 13.43 27.05
N VAL A 116 10.38 12.88 25.86
CA VAL A 116 11.27 11.90 25.21
C VAL A 116 12.35 12.67 24.45
N PRO A 117 13.64 12.57 24.83
CA PRO A 117 14.68 13.35 24.18
C PRO A 117 14.88 12.93 22.73
N ALA A 118 14.87 13.92 21.82
CA ALA A 118 15.21 13.73 20.42
C ALA A 118 16.06 14.89 19.93
N GLN A 119 17.07 14.61 19.13
CA GLN A 119 17.94 15.59 18.49
C GLN A 119 17.95 15.32 16.98
N VAL A 120 17.55 16.30 16.21
CA VAL A 120 17.40 16.22 14.75
C VAL A 120 18.53 16.98 14.06
N GLY A 121 18.76 16.69 12.76
CA GLY A 121 19.90 17.21 12.03
C GLY A 121 21.22 16.57 12.47
N VAL A 122 21.20 15.34 12.99
CA VAL A 122 22.38 14.62 13.51
C VAL A 122 22.62 13.36 12.69
N GLU A 123 23.76 13.33 12.02
CA GLU A 123 24.21 12.22 11.18
C GLU A 123 25.08 11.24 11.97
N LEU A 124 24.78 9.96 11.89
CA LEU A 124 25.64 8.89 12.37
C LEU A 124 26.84 8.71 11.42
N LEU A 125 28.07 8.86 11.93
CA LEU A 125 29.29 8.67 11.14
C LEU A 125 30.00 7.36 11.42
N GLY A 126 29.91 6.84 12.66
CA GLY A 126 30.64 5.63 13.03
C GLY A 126 30.31 5.12 14.41
N LEU A 127 30.67 3.86 14.62
CA LEU A 127 30.56 3.16 15.91
C LEU A 127 31.94 2.63 16.33
N GLN A 128 32.33 2.89 17.55
CA GLN A 128 33.55 2.36 18.13
C GLN A 128 33.27 1.78 19.51
N ARG A 129 33.54 0.50 19.69
CA ARG A 129 33.36 -0.17 20.98
C ARG A 129 34.57 0.09 21.88
N ARG A 130 34.34 0.58 23.08
CA ARG A 130 35.35 0.81 24.11
C ARG A 130 35.65 -0.50 24.84
N ALA A 131 36.78 -0.53 25.58
CA ALA A 131 37.20 -1.69 26.38
C ALA A 131 36.20 -2.05 27.50
N ASP A 132 35.44 -1.07 27.98
CA ASP A 132 34.37 -1.25 28.98
C ASP A 132 33.04 -1.76 28.37
N GLY A 133 33.03 -2.01 27.06
CA GLY A 133 31.85 -2.50 26.35
C GLY A 133 30.85 -1.40 25.93
N VAL A 134 31.09 -0.16 26.32
CA VAL A 134 30.26 1.01 25.93
C VAL A 134 30.58 1.40 24.49
N TRP A 135 29.55 1.77 23.74
CA TRP A 135 29.69 2.29 22.39
C TRP A 135 29.96 3.79 22.41
N GLN A 136 31.02 4.22 21.73
CA GLN A 136 31.29 5.58 21.34
C GLN A 136 30.72 5.79 19.94
N VAL A 137 29.65 6.57 19.86
CA VAL A 137 28.90 6.83 18.64
C VAL A 137 29.30 8.17 18.09
N LYS A 138 30.04 8.17 16.98
CA LYS A 138 30.51 9.39 16.30
C LYS A 138 29.44 9.94 15.41
N THR A 139 29.17 11.24 15.55
CA THR A 139 28.12 11.94 14.80
C THR A 139 28.57 13.29 14.33
N TYR A 140 27.89 13.82 13.31
CA TYR A 140 27.99 15.20 12.88
C TYR A 140 26.66 15.91 13.04
N ASN A 141 26.65 17.06 13.68
CA ASN A 141 25.45 17.86 13.87
C ASN A 141 25.42 18.97 12.80
N HIS A 142 24.47 18.85 11.86
CA HIS A 142 24.32 19.80 10.75
C HIS A 142 23.78 21.16 11.18
N ASN A 143 23.11 21.28 12.33
CA ASN A 143 22.54 22.54 12.80
C ASN A 143 23.64 23.51 13.25
N ASN A 144 24.58 23.01 14.02
CA ASN A 144 25.70 23.82 14.55
C ASN A 144 27.05 23.52 13.87
N LYS A 145 27.07 22.62 12.87
CA LYS A 145 28.23 22.22 12.07
C LYS A 145 29.40 21.73 12.94
N SER A 146 29.10 20.82 13.87
CA SER A 146 30.09 20.27 14.78
C SER A 146 30.05 18.77 14.88
N ASP A 147 31.21 18.16 15.07
CA ASP A 147 31.32 16.78 15.50
C ASP A 147 30.84 16.63 16.93
N ARG A 148 30.12 15.54 17.19
CA ARG A 148 29.68 15.17 18.53
C ARG A 148 29.81 13.67 18.73
N GLU A 149 30.09 13.25 19.96
CA GLU A 149 30.13 11.88 20.36
C GLU A 149 29.10 11.60 21.46
N TYR A 150 28.42 10.48 21.34
CA TYR A 150 27.54 9.95 22.39
C TYR A 150 28.10 8.64 22.91
N LEU A 151 27.94 8.42 24.20
CA LEU A 151 28.25 7.15 24.81
C LEU A 151 26.96 6.39 25.12
N ALA A 152 26.87 5.13 24.69
CA ALA A 152 25.69 4.32 24.92
C ALA A 152 26.05 2.85 25.19
N LYS A 153 25.33 2.20 26.08
CA LYS A 153 25.45 0.75 26.34
C LYS A 153 24.87 -0.05 25.19
N HIS A 154 23.79 0.46 24.58
CA HIS A 154 23.05 -0.15 23.48
C HIS A 154 22.77 0.86 22.39
N VAL A 155 22.78 0.44 21.14
CA VAL A 155 22.46 1.28 19.98
C VAL A 155 21.39 0.58 19.11
N ALA A 156 20.28 1.24 18.85
CA ALA A 156 19.26 0.75 17.90
C ALA A 156 19.32 1.59 16.62
N ILE A 157 19.49 0.96 15.47
CA ILE A 157 19.59 1.61 14.17
C ILE A 157 18.31 1.36 13.38
N GLY A 158 17.54 2.41 13.16
CA GLY A 158 16.26 2.39 12.46
C GLY A 158 16.19 3.45 11.36
N ILE A 159 17.24 3.56 10.54
CA ILE A 159 17.37 4.57 9.47
C ILE A 159 16.56 4.26 8.20
N GLY A 160 15.83 3.15 8.18
CA GLY A 160 15.08 2.71 7.01
C GLY A 160 15.98 2.25 5.86
N ARG A 161 15.40 2.08 4.68
CA ARG A 161 16.17 1.67 3.48
C ARG A 161 16.88 2.84 2.81
N GLY A 162 16.29 3.98 2.80
CA GLY A 162 16.88 5.29 2.53
C GLY A 162 17.25 5.63 1.09
N VAL A 163 17.73 4.71 0.27
CA VAL A 163 18.23 5.02 -1.08
C VAL A 163 17.28 4.46 -2.14
N PRO A 164 16.55 5.33 -2.88
CA PRO A 164 15.76 4.87 -4.01
C PRO A 164 16.65 4.16 -5.04
N ARG A 165 16.20 2.96 -5.46
CA ARG A 165 16.86 2.25 -6.54
C ARG A 165 16.71 3.06 -7.82
N ARG A 166 17.82 3.27 -8.54
CA ARG A 166 17.83 4.01 -9.79
C ARG A 166 17.82 3.06 -10.97
N PHE A 167 17.39 3.55 -12.13
CA PHE A 167 17.50 2.83 -13.37
C PHE A 167 18.97 2.74 -13.83
N ASP A 168 19.33 1.56 -14.28
CA ASP A 168 20.61 1.32 -15.00
C ASP A 168 20.27 1.08 -16.48
N ILE A 169 19.91 2.16 -17.17
CA ILE A 169 19.51 2.17 -18.57
C ILE A 169 20.26 3.30 -19.31
N PRO A 170 20.47 3.17 -20.64
CA PRO A 170 21.07 4.21 -21.46
C PRO A 170 20.32 5.54 -21.38
N GLY A 171 21.06 6.64 -21.47
CA GLY A 171 20.53 7.99 -21.48
C GLY A 171 20.54 8.67 -20.10
N ASN A 172 20.07 9.92 -20.06
CA ASN A 172 20.06 10.71 -18.83
C ASN A 172 18.79 10.46 -18.03
N THR A 173 18.88 9.71 -16.93
CA THR A 173 17.78 9.41 -16.02
C THR A 173 17.53 10.47 -14.95
N ASP A 174 18.35 11.52 -14.86
CA ASP A 174 18.16 12.60 -13.90
C ASP A 174 16.84 13.34 -14.17
N GLY A 175 16.10 13.62 -13.11
CA GLY A 175 14.77 14.25 -13.19
C GLY A 175 13.61 13.25 -13.21
N ILE A 176 13.84 11.94 -13.39
CA ILE A 176 12.81 10.94 -13.11
C ILE A 176 12.56 10.91 -11.61
N ALA A 177 11.30 11.05 -11.20
CA ALA A 177 10.94 10.95 -9.79
C ALA A 177 10.96 9.49 -9.33
N TYR A 178 11.48 9.24 -8.12
CA TYR A 178 11.49 7.90 -7.51
C TYR A 178 10.45 7.77 -6.39
N ARG A 179 9.66 8.80 -6.21
CA ARG A 179 8.61 8.87 -5.18
C ARG A 179 7.58 9.90 -5.59
N LEU A 180 6.31 9.61 -5.39
CA LEU A 180 5.25 10.58 -5.58
C LEU A 180 5.26 11.59 -4.42
N THR A 181 5.40 12.88 -4.73
CA THR A 181 5.29 13.99 -3.76
C THR A 181 3.97 14.73 -3.94
N ASP A 182 3.66 15.13 -5.16
CA ASP A 182 2.41 15.81 -5.50
C ASP A 182 1.88 15.29 -6.86
N ALA A 183 0.69 14.70 -6.82
CA ALA A 183 0.06 14.14 -8.03
C ALA A 183 -0.33 15.21 -9.06
N SER A 184 -0.47 16.47 -8.64
CA SER A 184 -0.81 17.58 -9.55
C SER A 184 0.29 17.90 -10.56
N HIS A 185 1.55 17.56 -10.27
CA HIS A 185 2.67 17.71 -11.22
C HIS A 185 2.52 16.86 -12.49
N TYR A 186 1.69 15.81 -12.43
CA TYR A 186 1.49 14.85 -13.52
C TYR A 186 0.23 15.14 -14.34
N VAL A 187 -0.36 16.32 -14.17
CA VAL A 187 -1.48 16.82 -14.95
C VAL A 187 -0.98 17.53 -16.21
N GLY A 188 -1.72 17.41 -17.31
CA GLY A 188 -1.47 18.12 -18.57
C GLY A 188 -0.71 17.31 -19.63
N ALA A 189 -0.18 16.13 -19.29
CA ALA A 189 0.47 15.23 -20.24
C ALA A 189 0.27 13.77 -19.84
N PRO A 190 0.44 12.80 -20.76
CA PRO A 190 0.49 11.39 -20.40
C PRO A 190 1.60 11.13 -19.38
N ALA A 191 1.25 10.47 -18.27
CA ALA A 191 2.20 10.14 -17.21
C ALA A 191 2.43 8.63 -17.13
N CYS A 192 3.61 8.22 -16.64
CA CYS A 192 3.95 6.81 -16.48
C CYS A 192 4.45 6.52 -15.07
N VAL A 193 3.85 5.52 -14.43
CA VAL A 193 4.33 4.95 -13.16
C VAL A 193 4.93 3.58 -13.45
N ILE A 194 6.18 3.39 -13.04
CA ILE A 194 6.91 2.14 -13.22
C ILE A 194 7.05 1.44 -11.87
N GLY A 195 6.71 0.17 -11.81
CA GLY A 195 6.88 -0.67 -10.63
C GLY A 195 5.64 -1.44 -10.23
N GLY A 196 5.80 -2.44 -9.35
CA GLY A 196 4.75 -3.38 -8.97
C GLY A 196 4.49 -3.44 -7.46
N GLY A 197 4.82 -2.40 -6.71
CA GLY A 197 4.59 -2.34 -5.27
C GLY A 197 3.43 -1.43 -4.88
N THR A 198 3.15 -1.41 -3.58
CA THR A 198 2.15 -0.52 -2.96
C THR A 198 2.30 0.94 -3.41
N SER A 199 3.53 1.47 -3.41
CA SER A 199 3.80 2.86 -3.82
C SER A 199 3.45 3.15 -5.27
N ALA A 200 3.62 2.17 -6.18
CA ALA A 200 3.22 2.32 -7.58
C ALA A 200 1.70 2.39 -7.72
N ALA A 201 0.99 1.45 -7.09
CA ALA A 201 -0.48 1.44 -7.12
C ALA A 201 -1.07 2.73 -6.54
N GLU A 202 -0.56 3.19 -5.39
CA GLU A 202 -0.96 4.46 -4.77
C GLU A 202 -0.69 5.66 -5.70
N ALA A 203 0.48 5.68 -6.36
CA ALA A 203 0.82 6.76 -7.29
C ALA A 203 -0.14 6.79 -8.49
N VAL A 204 -0.44 5.63 -9.07
CA VAL A 204 -1.39 5.51 -10.19
C VAL A 204 -2.77 6.05 -9.79
N ILE A 205 -3.29 5.63 -8.65
CA ILE A 205 -4.59 6.09 -8.15
C ILE A 205 -4.59 7.61 -7.92
N ALA A 206 -3.58 8.12 -7.23
CA ALA A 206 -3.49 9.54 -6.89
C ALA A 206 -3.40 10.42 -8.15
N ILE A 207 -2.56 10.04 -9.12
CA ILE A 207 -2.40 10.78 -10.38
C ILE A 207 -3.69 10.67 -11.21
N SER A 208 -4.31 9.50 -11.27
CA SER A 208 -5.61 9.31 -11.93
C SER A 208 -6.64 10.30 -11.40
N HIS A 209 -6.79 10.39 -10.08
CA HIS A 209 -7.72 11.32 -9.45
C HIS A 209 -7.35 12.79 -9.68
N ALA A 210 -6.04 13.13 -9.66
CA ALA A 210 -5.58 14.49 -9.93
C ALA A 210 -5.94 14.93 -11.36
N LYS A 211 -5.75 14.05 -12.35
CA LYS A 211 -6.11 14.31 -13.74
C LYS A 211 -7.63 14.51 -13.90
N ILE A 212 -8.45 13.66 -13.30
CA ILE A 212 -9.92 13.81 -13.32
C ILE A 212 -10.33 15.14 -12.68
N LYS A 213 -9.76 15.49 -11.52
CA LYS A 213 -10.05 16.74 -10.83
C LYS A 213 -9.70 17.97 -11.67
N ALA A 214 -8.63 17.88 -12.44
CA ALA A 214 -8.18 18.95 -13.34
C ALA A 214 -8.87 18.95 -14.72
N ASN A 215 -9.80 18.03 -15.00
CA ASN A 215 -10.38 17.74 -16.30
C ASN A 215 -9.31 17.49 -17.39
N ASP A 216 -8.21 16.87 -17.02
CA ASP A 216 -7.14 16.48 -17.93
C ASP A 216 -7.52 15.16 -18.65
N PRO A 217 -7.64 15.17 -19.99
CA PRO A 217 -8.01 13.98 -20.76
C PRO A 217 -6.86 13.00 -20.93
N SER A 218 -5.65 13.37 -20.55
CA SER A 218 -4.49 12.51 -20.73
C SER A 218 -4.50 11.33 -19.76
N HIS A 219 -3.85 10.22 -20.15
CA HIS A 219 -3.85 8.99 -19.41
C HIS A 219 -2.68 8.88 -18.44
N ILE A 220 -2.87 8.06 -17.41
CA ILE A 220 -1.81 7.53 -16.56
C ILE A 220 -1.53 6.08 -16.97
N TYR A 221 -0.29 5.76 -17.28
CA TYR A 221 0.18 4.45 -17.67
C TYR A 221 0.87 3.78 -16.49
N TRP A 222 0.51 2.54 -16.21
CA TRP A 222 1.15 1.75 -15.18
C TRP A 222 1.98 0.64 -15.82
N SER A 223 3.30 0.82 -15.86
CA SER A 223 4.24 -0.15 -16.40
C SER A 223 4.72 -1.11 -15.32
N TYR A 224 4.59 -2.41 -15.59
CA TYR A 224 5.03 -3.46 -14.70
C TYR A 224 5.68 -4.62 -15.46
N ARG A 225 6.86 -5.03 -15.01
CA ARG A 225 7.67 -6.07 -15.67
C ARG A 225 7.11 -7.49 -15.65
N SER A 226 6.11 -7.77 -14.82
CA SER A 226 5.48 -9.10 -14.71
C SER A 226 4.19 -9.14 -15.49
N ASP A 227 3.79 -10.34 -15.89
CA ASP A 227 2.52 -10.66 -16.53
C ASP A 227 1.32 -10.68 -15.56
N LYS A 228 1.58 -10.59 -14.26
CA LYS A 228 0.58 -10.65 -13.20
C LYS A 228 0.37 -9.29 -12.58
N LEU A 229 -0.84 -9.05 -12.10
CA LEU A 229 -1.09 -7.87 -11.27
C LEU A 229 -0.17 -7.87 -10.05
N PRO A 230 0.34 -6.69 -9.66
CA PRO A 230 1.18 -6.57 -8.48
C PRO A 230 0.47 -7.06 -7.22
N LYS A 231 1.21 -7.73 -6.34
CA LYS A 231 0.71 -8.11 -5.02
C LYS A 231 0.67 -6.90 -4.11
N VAL A 232 -0.51 -6.33 -3.96
CA VAL A 232 -0.80 -5.23 -3.05
C VAL A 232 -1.82 -5.69 -2.01
N SER A 233 -2.06 -4.90 -0.96
CA SER A 233 -3.10 -5.21 0.02
C SER A 233 -4.48 -5.24 -0.66
N LYS A 234 -5.40 -6.05 -0.11
CA LYS A 234 -6.77 -6.15 -0.64
C LYS A 234 -7.44 -4.77 -0.76
N ALA A 235 -7.32 -3.95 0.26
CA ALA A 235 -7.90 -2.60 0.26
C ALA A 235 -7.33 -1.71 -0.85
N LEU A 236 -6.01 -1.81 -1.11
CA LEU A 236 -5.39 -1.04 -2.19
C LEU A 236 -5.76 -1.57 -3.58
N ALA A 237 -5.89 -2.89 -3.73
CA ALA A 237 -6.39 -3.50 -4.96
C ALA A 237 -7.82 -3.03 -5.27
N GLU A 238 -8.70 -3.03 -4.26
CA GLU A 238 -10.08 -2.52 -4.40
C GLU A 238 -10.09 -1.04 -4.81
N ALA A 239 -9.28 -0.20 -4.15
CA ALA A 239 -9.16 1.22 -4.50
C ALA A 239 -8.61 1.43 -5.91
N PHE A 240 -7.65 0.60 -6.33
CA PHE A 240 -7.14 0.62 -7.70
C PHE A 240 -8.22 0.25 -8.71
N PHE A 241 -8.94 -0.85 -8.50
CA PHE A 241 -10.01 -1.24 -9.41
C PHE A 241 -11.15 -0.24 -9.46
N GLU A 242 -11.49 0.39 -8.33
CA GLU A 242 -12.45 1.49 -8.30
C GLU A 242 -11.99 2.67 -9.17
N ALA A 243 -10.74 3.10 -9.04
CA ALA A 243 -10.17 4.16 -9.87
C ALA A 243 -10.06 3.74 -11.34
N TYR A 244 -9.60 2.52 -11.60
CA TYR A 244 -9.45 1.97 -12.94
C TYR A 244 -10.80 1.92 -13.67
N MET A 245 -11.84 1.43 -13.01
CA MET A 245 -13.18 1.31 -13.58
C MET A 245 -13.96 2.64 -13.58
N GLY A 246 -13.72 3.52 -12.61
CA GLY A 246 -14.46 4.76 -12.43
C GLY A 246 -13.92 5.95 -13.20
N ASN A 247 -12.60 6.10 -13.27
CA ASN A 247 -11.96 7.29 -13.86
C ASN A 247 -11.70 7.17 -15.36
N GLY A 248 -11.49 5.94 -15.88
CA GLY A 248 -11.29 5.70 -17.31
C GLY A 248 -9.96 6.16 -17.92
N ASN A 249 -9.09 6.72 -17.10
CA ASN A 249 -7.85 7.31 -17.56
C ASN A 249 -6.59 6.50 -17.19
N ILE A 250 -6.75 5.30 -16.61
CA ILE A 250 -5.64 4.41 -16.27
C ILE A 250 -5.41 3.41 -17.41
N ARG A 251 -4.16 3.18 -17.78
CA ARG A 251 -3.71 2.16 -18.72
C ARG A 251 -2.69 1.26 -18.03
N TYR A 252 -3.03 -0.02 -17.83
CA TYR A 252 -2.13 -1.00 -17.24
C TYR A 252 -1.36 -1.75 -18.34
N HIS A 253 -0.04 -1.75 -18.23
CA HIS A 253 0.87 -2.41 -19.18
C HIS A 253 1.73 -3.44 -18.44
N PRO A 254 1.28 -4.71 -18.38
CA PRO A 254 2.11 -5.81 -17.92
C PRO A 254 3.24 -6.10 -18.93
N ASN A 255 4.24 -6.89 -18.51
CA ASN A 255 5.39 -7.28 -19.33
C ASN A 255 6.05 -6.07 -20.01
N SER A 256 6.23 -5.00 -19.28
CA SER A 256 6.82 -3.76 -19.77
C SER A 256 7.94 -3.29 -18.87
N ASP A 257 9.04 -2.86 -19.49
CA ASP A 257 10.22 -2.38 -18.81
C ASP A 257 10.78 -1.10 -19.46
N PRO A 258 11.32 -0.16 -18.68
CA PRO A 258 12.06 0.97 -19.20
C PRO A 258 13.37 0.48 -19.85
N VAL A 259 13.68 0.96 -21.06
CA VAL A 259 14.85 0.52 -21.82
C VAL A 259 15.85 1.61 -22.12
N ALA A 260 15.44 2.86 -22.21
CA ALA A 260 16.32 3.98 -22.45
C ALA A 260 15.65 5.33 -22.13
N VAL A 261 16.46 6.36 -21.93
CA VAL A 261 16.02 7.75 -22.04
C VAL A 261 16.59 8.31 -23.34
N VAL A 262 15.71 8.80 -24.21
CA VAL A 262 16.04 9.27 -25.55
C VAL A 262 15.70 10.77 -25.66
N THR A 263 16.62 11.55 -26.20
CA THR A 263 16.34 12.97 -26.52
C THR A 263 15.70 13.04 -27.90
N ALA A 264 14.47 13.56 -27.98
CA ALA A 264 13.74 13.70 -29.23
C ALA A 264 14.10 15.00 -29.97
N ASP A 265 13.56 15.17 -31.19
CA ASP A 265 13.82 16.34 -32.05
C ASP A 265 13.34 17.67 -31.40
N ASP A 266 12.36 17.61 -30.51
CA ASP A 266 11.89 18.76 -29.70
C ASP A 266 12.84 19.14 -28.55
N ARG A 267 13.99 18.48 -28.44
CA ARG A 267 15.01 18.62 -27.39
C ARG A 267 14.52 18.24 -25.98
N LYS A 268 13.43 17.51 -25.88
CA LYS A 268 12.98 16.93 -24.62
C LYS A 268 13.46 15.51 -24.48
N ASP A 269 13.63 15.08 -23.23
CA ASP A 269 14.00 13.72 -22.89
C ASP A 269 12.75 12.89 -22.66
N TYR A 270 12.68 11.73 -23.31
CA TYR A 270 11.59 10.77 -23.19
C TYR A 270 12.11 9.45 -22.63
N LEU A 271 11.39 8.93 -21.63
CA LEU A 271 11.59 7.57 -21.16
C LEU A 271 10.87 6.60 -22.11
N SER A 272 11.65 5.74 -22.74
CA SER A 272 11.13 4.67 -23.61
C SER A 272 10.85 3.42 -22.80
N ILE A 273 9.61 2.97 -22.84
CA ILE A 273 9.12 1.75 -22.21
C ILE A 273 8.88 0.72 -23.31
N GLN A 274 9.60 -0.38 -23.27
CA GLN A 274 9.32 -1.54 -24.12
C GLN A 274 8.15 -2.33 -23.51
N THR A 275 7.16 -2.66 -24.30
CA THR A 275 6.04 -3.50 -23.89
C THR A 275 5.86 -4.65 -24.86
N ASP A 276 5.71 -5.85 -24.32
CA ASP A 276 5.40 -7.04 -25.09
C ASP A 276 3.89 -7.23 -25.11
N ARG A 277 3.29 -6.89 -26.23
CA ARG A 277 1.86 -7.07 -26.43
C ARG A 277 1.56 -8.51 -26.80
N ARG A 278 0.94 -9.27 -25.92
CA ARG A 278 0.34 -10.56 -26.24
C ARG A 278 -0.98 -10.32 -26.95
N VAL A 279 -0.96 -10.28 -28.26
CA VAL A 279 -2.14 -9.89 -29.02
C VAL A 279 -3.11 -11.07 -29.22
N ILE A 280 -2.63 -12.29 -29.38
CA ILE A 280 -3.50 -13.47 -29.61
C ILE A 280 -2.75 -14.76 -29.21
N PRO A 281 -3.39 -15.72 -28.52
CA PRO A 281 -2.80 -17.04 -28.30
C PRO A 281 -2.35 -17.68 -29.62
N GLY A 282 -1.06 -18.04 -29.72
CA GLY A 282 -0.49 -18.70 -30.91
C GLY A 282 0.13 -17.76 -31.95
N ARG A 283 0.09 -16.44 -31.77
CA ARG A 283 0.88 -15.47 -32.55
C ARG A 283 2.12 -15.01 -31.78
N PRO A 284 3.20 -14.64 -32.49
CA PRO A 284 4.36 -14.01 -31.84
C PRO A 284 3.93 -12.73 -31.09
N ASN A 285 4.54 -12.49 -29.94
CA ASN A 285 4.34 -11.22 -29.24
C ASN A 285 4.81 -10.07 -30.12
N GLU A 286 4.02 -9.02 -30.19
CA GLU A 286 4.45 -7.77 -30.81
C GLU A 286 5.14 -6.93 -29.75
N THR A 287 6.42 -6.61 -29.98
CA THR A 287 7.14 -5.65 -29.15
C THR A 287 6.83 -4.25 -29.65
N SER A 288 6.35 -3.39 -28.77
CA SER A 288 6.12 -1.98 -29.06
C SER A 288 6.82 -1.10 -28.04
N HIS A 289 7.01 0.16 -28.38
CA HIS A 289 7.61 1.15 -27.49
C HIS A 289 6.60 2.25 -27.20
N LEU A 290 6.50 2.60 -25.92
CA LEU A 290 5.75 3.75 -25.45
C LEU A 290 6.76 4.78 -24.94
N GLU A 291 6.56 6.05 -25.28
CA GLU A 291 7.46 7.13 -24.91
C GLU A 291 6.71 8.17 -24.06
N PHE A 292 7.33 8.52 -22.94
CA PHE A 292 6.79 9.50 -22.01
C PHE A 292 7.82 10.58 -21.72
N GLN A 293 7.41 11.84 -21.69
CA GLN A 293 8.29 12.90 -21.23
C GLN A 293 8.79 12.56 -19.83
N LYS A 294 10.10 12.63 -19.66
CA LYS A 294 10.81 12.14 -18.47
C LYS A 294 10.27 12.71 -17.17
N GLU A 295 9.91 14.00 -17.17
CA GLU A 295 9.35 14.71 -16.03
C GLU A 295 7.96 14.21 -15.59
N PHE A 296 7.25 13.49 -16.46
CA PHE A 296 5.96 12.85 -16.15
C PHE A 296 6.10 11.36 -15.80
N CYS A 297 7.33 10.91 -15.49
CA CYS A 297 7.60 9.53 -15.11
C CYS A 297 7.94 9.40 -13.63
N ILE A 298 7.41 8.34 -12.99
CA ILE A 298 7.74 7.96 -11.61
C ILE A 298 8.21 6.51 -11.58
N ALA A 299 9.37 6.28 -10.99
CA ALA A 299 9.94 4.95 -10.79
C ALA A 299 9.74 4.47 -9.35
N CYS A 300 8.67 3.71 -9.10
CA CYS A 300 8.40 3.05 -7.83
C CYS A 300 9.01 1.65 -7.80
N ILE A 301 10.32 1.54 -8.01
CA ILE A 301 11.05 0.27 -8.19
C ILE A 301 11.74 -0.22 -6.92
N GLY A 302 11.39 0.37 -5.79
CA GLY A 302 11.92 0.01 -4.47
C GLY A 302 13.13 0.84 -4.05
N GLU A 303 13.63 0.51 -2.89
CA GLU A 303 14.77 1.16 -2.26
C GLU A 303 15.80 0.11 -1.89
N ASP A 304 17.06 0.48 -1.96
CA ASP A 304 18.16 -0.37 -1.53
C ASP A 304 18.58 -0.05 -0.10
N ILE A 305 19.13 -1.05 0.55
CA ILE A 305 19.73 -0.91 1.87
C ILE A 305 21.08 -0.17 1.68
N PRO A 306 21.46 0.76 2.57
CA PRO A 306 22.74 1.46 2.47
C PRO A 306 23.91 0.56 2.90
N GLU A 307 24.21 -0.45 2.06
CA GLU A 307 25.18 -1.53 2.38
C GLU A 307 26.56 -0.98 2.71
N ALA A 308 27.09 -0.06 1.90
CA ALA A 308 28.41 0.53 2.13
C ALA A 308 28.50 1.23 3.49
N PHE A 309 27.44 1.93 3.87
CA PHE A 309 27.36 2.59 5.16
C PHE A 309 27.32 1.57 6.32
N LEU A 310 26.48 0.55 6.22
CA LEU A 310 26.39 -0.50 7.25
C LEU A 310 27.71 -1.26 7.42
N ASN A 311 28.36 -1.58 6.30
CA ASN A 311 29.70 -2.21 6.34
C ASN A 311 30.74 -1.31 7.03
N SER A 312 30.66 0.03 6.86
CA SER A 312 31.54 0.96 7.58
C SER A 312 31.31 0.98 9.10
N LEU A 313 30.11 0.59 9.53
CA LEU A 313 29.78 0.39 10.95
C LEU A 313 30.14 -1.02 11.47
N GLY A 314 30.71 -1.88 10.62
CA GLY A 314 31.01 -3.27 10.95
C GLY A 314 29.76 -4.16 10.98
N ILE A 315 28.68 -3.74 10.31
CA ILE A 315 27.44 -4.53 10.19
C ILE A 315 27.41 -5.15 8.80
N HIS A 316 27.59 -6.46 8.73
CA HIS A 316 27.68 -7.21 7.48
C HIS A 316 26.38 -7.92 7.16
N MET A 317 26.03 -7.94 5.88
CA MET A 317 24.87 -8.66 5.36
C MET A 317 25.23 -10.11 4.98
N ALA A 318 24.25 -10.98 4.98
CA ALA A 318 24.39 -12.33 4.45
C ALA A 318 24.10 -12.34 2.94
N SER A 319 24.93 -13.04 2.16
CA SER A 319 24.66 -13.31 0.75
C SER A 319 23.92 -14.63 0.62
N VAL A 320 22.63 -14.58 0.29
CA VAL A 320 21.79 -15.77 0.14
C VAL A 320 21.09 -15.74 -1.21
N GLY A 321 21.31 -16.79 -2.02
CA GLY A 321 20.74 -16.88 -3.35
C GLY A 321 21.13 -15.70 -4.27
N GLY A 322 22.36 -15.18 -4.12
CA GLY A 322 22.87 -14.04 -4.90
C GLY A 322 22.27 -12.68 -4.50
N LYS A 323 21.56 -12.60 -3.38
CA LYS A 323 20.99 -11.36 -2.86
C LYS A 323 21.57 -11.06 -1.48
N GLN A 324 21.90 -9.80 -1.24
CA GLN A 324 22.28 -9.31 0.07
C GLN A 324 21.06 -9.19 0.97
N ARG A 325 21.14 -9.72 2.20
CA ARG A 325 20.08 -9.71 3.21
C ARG A 325 20.64 -9.26 4.54
N MET A 326 19.87 -8.48 5.31
CA MET A 326 20.24 -8.19 6.68
C MET A 326 20.36 -9.50 7.45
N LEU A 327 21.39 -9.61 8.30
CA LEU A 327 21.62 -10.75 9.17
C LEU A 327 21.62 -10.29 10.62
N VAL A 328 20.70 -10.84 11.41
CA VAL A 328 20.54 -10.51 12.83
C VAL A 328 20.25 -11.78 13.63
N THR A 329 20.35 -11.67 14.94
CA THR A 329 19.86 -12.72 15.85
C THR A 329 18.31 -12.61 15.97
N PRO A 330 17.62 -13.60 16.59
CA PRO A 330 16.20 -13.48 16.95
C PRO A 330 15.88 -12.30 17.88
N LEU A 331 16.90 -11.70 18.48
CA LEU A 331 16.81 -10.48 19.28
C LEU A 331 17.08 -9.20 18.47
N LEU A 332 17.06 -9.27 17.13
CA LEU A 332 17.38 -8.19 16.19
C LEU A 332 18.80 -7.60 16.37
N GLU A 333 19.69 -8.31 17.08
CA GLU A 333 21.07 -7.89 17.32
C GLU A 333 21.95 -8.24 16.11
N THR A 334 22.87 -7.35 15.79
CA THR A 334 23.86 -7.53 14.72
C THR A 334 25.11 -8.25 15.21
N GLN A 335 26.11 -8.44 14.32
CA GLN A 335 27.46 -8.92 14.69
C GLN A 335 28.16 -7.99 15.69
N GLN A 336 27.73 -6.74 15.77
CA GLN A 336 28.20 -5.79 16.77
C GLN A 336 27.38 -5.96 18.05
N PRO A 337 27.97 -6.41 19.16
CA PRO A 337 27.21 -6.70 20.40
C PRO A 337 26.47 -5.46 20.91
N ASN A 338 25.21 -5.62 21.28
CA ASN A 338 24.33 -4.55 21.74
C ASN A 338 24.00 -3.48 20.67
N VAL A 339 24.19 -3.80 19.37
CA VAL A 339 23.74 -3.00 18.25
C VAL A 339 22.62 -3.74 17.52
N TYR A 340 21.46 -3.10 17.39
CA TYR A 340 20.23 -3.69 16.86
C TYR A 340 19.80 -3.01 15.59
N LEU A 341 19.18 -3.76 14.68
CA LEU A 341 18.50 -3.23 13.50
C LEU A 341 16.99 -3.30 13.70
N ILE A 342 16.27 -2.22 13.38
CA ILE A 342 14.83 -2.12 13.57
C ILE A 342 14.13 -1.49 12.35
N GLY A 343 12.88 -1.84 12.19
CA GLY A 343 11.98 -1.23 11.22
C GLY A 343 12.27 -1.61 9.78
N ASP A 344 12.15 -0.66 8.88
CA ASP A 344 12.16 -0.89 7.44
C ASP A 344 13.50 -1.42 6.89
N MET A 345 14.57 -1.35 7.67
CA MET A 345 15.83 -2.01 7.34
C MET A 345 15.68 -3.53 7.22
N LEU A 346 14.76 -4.12 7.99
CA LEU A 346 14.44 -5.54 7.98
C LEU A 346 13.32 -5.89 6.98
N SER A 347 12.72 -4.90 6.33
CA SER A 347 11.54 -5.10 5.49
C SER A 347 11.78 -6.06 4.31
N GLN A 348 10.72 -6.77 3.91
CA GLN A 348 10.65 -7.89 2.97
C GLN A 348 11.19 -9.20 3.57
N VAL A 349 12.48 -9.45 3.46
CA VAL A 349 13.12 -10.68 3.93
C VAL A 349 14.47 -10.35 4.52
N TYR A 350 14.71 -10.83 5.73
CA TYR A 350 16.01 -10.81 6.38
C TYR A 350 16.38 -12.23 6.86
N MET A 351 17.61 -12.41 7.29
CA MET A 351 18.12 -13.68 7.80
C MET A 351 18.31 -13.61 9.30
N GLU A 352 17.94 -14.69 9.99
CA GLU A 352 18.23 -14.88 11.40
C GLU A 352 19.27 -15.98 11.60
N THR A 353 20.15 -15.75 12.58
CA THR A 353 21.11 -16.75 13.05
C THR A 353 21.21 -16.74 14.57
N ASP A 354 21.45 -17.89 15.17
CA ASP A 354 21.73 -17.98 16.59
C ASP A 354 23.23 -17.71 16.90
N SER A 355 24.09 -17.77 15.87
CA SER A 355 25.50 -17.42 15.93
C SER A 355 26.01 -16.92 14.60
N PHE A 356 26.74 -15.81 14.62
CA PHE A 356 27.33 -15.23 13.39
C PHE A 356 28.50 -16.06 12.83
N ASP A 357 29.04 -17.02 13.61
CA ASP A 357 30.04 -17.97 13.16
C ASP A 357 29.40 -19.25 12.58
N ALA A 358 28.07 -19.35 12.54
CA ALA A 358 27.36 -20.50 12.01
C ALA A 358 27.44 -20.55 10.47
N ASP A 359 27.33 -21.78 9.94
CA ASP A 359 27.25 -21.97 8.49
C ASP A 359 26.07 -21.22 7.90
N PRO A 360 26.24 -20.43 6.83
CA PRO A 360 25.15 -19.68 6.19
C PRO A 360 23.95 -20.54 5.76
N SER A 361 24.15 -21.84 5.52
CA SER A 361 23.06 -22.77 5.21
C SER A 361 22.08 -22.99 6.38
N THR A 362 22.48 -22.63 7.60
CA THR A 362 21.65 -22.73 8.82
C THR A 362 20.84 -21.47 9.09
N TYR A 363 21.08 -20.41 8.34
CA TYR A 363 20.35 -19.15 8.53
C TYR A 363 18.87 -19.32 8.18
N ARG A 364 18.01 -18.75 9.01
CA ARG A 364 16.56 -18.80 8.82
C ARG A 364 16.08 -17.57 8.08
N GLU A 365 15.30 -17.78 7.05
CA GLU A 365 14.63 -16.70 6.34
C GLU A 365 13.40 -16.20 7.13
N VAL A 366 13.35 -14.93 7.42
CA VAL A 366 12.23 -14.29 8.12
C VAL A 366 11.61 -13.22 7.23
N LYS A 367 10.29 -13.26 7.12
CA LYS A 367 9.50 -12.28 6.35
C LYS A 367 9.07 -11.14 7.27
N HIS A 368 9.49 -9.93 6.91
CA HIS A 368 9.08 -8.70 7.58
C HIS A 368 8.12 -7.91 6.69
N ARG A 369 7.02 -7.45 7.23
CA ARG A 369 5.96 -6.80 6.43
C ARG A 369 6.35 -5.43 5.88
N GLY A 370 7.29 -4.72 6.51
CA GLY A 370 7.72 -3.39 6.09
C GLY A 370 6.61 -2.33 6.19
N ASN A 371 5.71 -2.47 7.16
CA ASN A 371 4.68 -1.49 7.46
C ASN A 371 4.94 -0.81 8.81
N ILE A 372 4.20 0.27 9.10
CA ILE A 372 4.36 1.06 10.32
C ILE A 372 4.20 0.19 11.57
N LYS A 373 3.21 -0.71 11.60
CA LYS A 373 2.97 -1.57 12.75
C LYS A 373 4.13 -2.52 13.03
N ALA A 374 4.66 -3.18 12.00
CA ALA A 374 5.82 -4.05 12.16
C ALA A 374 7.03 -3.27 12.70
N ALA A 375 7.24 -2.05 12.18
CA ALA A 375 8.29 -1.17 12.65
C ALA A 375 8.12 -0.78 14.14
N LEU A 376 6.89 -0.48 14.58
CA LEU A 376 6.60 -0.20 15.99
C LEU A 376 6.93 -1.40 16.86
N VAL A 377 6.60 -2.59 16.41
CA VAL A 377 6.87 -3.85 17.12
C VAL A 377 8.36 -4.07 17.32
N ASP A 378 9.17 -3.87 16.30
CA ASP A 378 10.63 -3.99 16.40
C ASP A 378 11.19 -3.03 17.45
N GLY A 379 10.72 -1.78 17.45
CA GLY A 379 11.14 -0.78 18.42
C GLY A 379 10.81 -1.18 19.87
N VAL A 380 9.58 -1.64 20.10
CA VAL A 380 9.14 -2.12 21.41
C VAL A 380 9.98 -3.32 21.84
N LEU A 381 10.20 -4.28 20.92
CA LEU A 381 10.99 -5.48 21.17
C LEU A 381 12.42 -5.12 21.63
N VAL A 382 13.10 -4.24 20.91
CA VAL A 382 14.48 -3.86 21.25
C VAL A 382 14.52 -3.12 22.59
N ALA A 383 13.59 -2.22 22.89
CA ALA A 383 13.55 -1.55 24.18
C ALA A 383 13.29 -2.52 25.34
N GLU A 384 12.47 -3.56 25.13
CA GLU A 384 12.25 -4.63 26.10
C GLU A 384 13.54 -5.43 26.34
N ILE A 385 14.23 -5.83 25.28
CA ILE A 385 15.52 -6.54 25.36
C ILE A 385 16.53 -5.71 26.15
N VAL A 386 16.67 -4.42 25.81
CA VAL A 386 17.58 -3.50 26.50
C VAL A 386 17.22 -3.39 27.98
N GLY A 387 15.93 -3.21 28.31
CA GLY A 387 15.46 -3.14 29.69
C GLY A 387 15.83 -4.39 30.50
N GLN A 388 15.64 -5.57 29.92
CA GLN A 388 16.00 -6.83 30.57
C GLN A 388 17.53 -6.99 30.75
N ARG A 389 18.34 -6.59 29.76
CA ARG A 389 19.80 -6.59 29.85
C ARG A 389 20.34 -5.62 30.91
N ILE A 390 19.80 -4.41 30.96
CA ILE A 390 20.14 -3.41 31.98
C ILE A 390 19.75 -3.90 33.39
N ALA A 391 18.64 -4.62 33.52
CA ALA A 391 18.24 -5.25 34.77
C ALA A 391 19.08 -6.52 35.13
N GLY A 392 20.10 -6.88 34.33
CA GLY A 392 21.00 -7.99 34.57
C GLY A 392 20.41 -9.37 34.28
N ARG A 393 19.33 -9.49 33.54
CA ARG A 393 18.76 -10.79 33.14
C ARG A 393 19.70 -11.49 32.16
N LYS A 394 20.02 -12.76 32.44
CA LYS A 394 20.86 -13.60 31.57
C LYS A 394 20.08 -14.15 30.38
N GLU A 395 18.86 -14.57 30.62
CA GLU A 395 17.96 -15.06 29.59
C GLU A 395 16.94 -13.94 29.26
N ILE A 396 16.83 -13.62 27.98
CA ILE A 396 15.93 -12.59 27.49
C ILE A 396 14.64 -13.26 27.04
N ASP A 397 13.55 -12.96 27.72
CA ASP A 397 12.23 -13.44 27.34
C ASP A 397 11.47 -12.37 26.54
N VAL A 398 11.36 -12.59 25.24
CA VAL A 398 10.69 -11.69 24.30
C VAL A 398 9.21 -12.01 24.09
N LYS A 399 8.71 -13.13 24.65
CA LYS A 399 7.29 -13.52 24.52
C LYS A 399 6.34 -12.57 25.24
N ILE A 400 6.87 -11.71 26.11
CA ILE A 400 6.07 -10.77 26.91
C ILE A 400 5.52 -9.61 26.08
N VAL A 401 6.16 -9.27 24.96
CA VAL A 401 5.89 -8.02 24.25
C VAL A 401 4.63 -8.08 23.40
N LEU A 402 4.29 -9.27 22.92
CA LEU A 402 3.21 -9.44 21.95
C LEU A 402 2.40 -10.70 22.30
N LYS A 403 1.47 -10.59 23.24
CA LYS A 403 0.48 -11.65 23.44
C LYS A 403 -0.35 -11.81 22.17
N GLU A 404 -0.19 -12.94 21.49
CA GLU A 404 -1.22 -13.41 20.58
C GLU A 404 -2.48 -13.66 21.41
N ASP A 405 -3.48 -12.82 21.29
CA ASP A 405 -4.79 -13.17 21.81
C ASP A 405 -5.32 -14.35 21.01
N GLY A 406 -5.74 -15.37 21.74
CA GLY A 406 -6.24 -16.62 21.22
C GLY A 406 -7.29 -16.46 20.13
N ALA A 407 -7.37 -17.51 19.35
CA ALA A 407 -8.26 -17.81 18.24
C ALA A 407 -9.21 -16.66 17.84
N GLN A 408 -8.95 -16.07 16.68
CA GLN A 408 -9.94 -15.30 15.96
C GLN A 408 -11.25 -16.09 15.94
N ALA A 409 -12.36 -15.44 16.30
CA ALA A 409 -13.61 -15.79 15.65
C ALA A 409 -13.33 -15.82 14.14
N PRO A 410 -13.70 -16.90 13.44
CA PRO A 410 -13.53 -16.92 11.99
C PRO A 410 -14.09 -15.60 11.47
N GLU A 411 -13.32 -14.91 10.59
CA GLU A 411 -13.90 -13.81 9.82
C GLU A 411 -15.21 -14.36 9.27
N PRO A 412 -16.33 -13.63 9.43
CA PRO A 412 -17.56 -14.09 8.84
C PRO A 412 -17.26 -14.31 7.37
N GLU A 413 -17.22 -15.58 6.96
CA GLU A 413 -17.14 -15.93 5.56
C GLU A 413 -18.25 -15.15 4.89
N PHE A 414 -17.89 -14.33 3.91
CA PHE A 414 -18.86 -13.69 3.05
C PHE A 414 -19.64 -14.83 2.37
N GLN A 415 -20.71 -15.27 3.01
CA GLN A 415 -21.68 -16.12 2.35
C GLN A 415 -22.38 -15.23 1.33
N ARG A 416 -21.82 -15.18 0.13
CA ARG A 416 -22.56 -14.64 -0.99
C ARG A 416 -23.89 -15.36 -1.05
N PRO A 417 -24.99 -14.62 -1.28
CA PRO A 417 -26.22 -15.27 -1.75
C PRO A 417 -25.82 -16.17 -2.92
N ALA A 418 -26.35 -17.37 -2.96
CA ALA A 418 -26.06 -18.32 -4.03
C ALA A 418 -26.09 -17.58 -5.38
N PRO A 419 -25.11 -17.80 -6.28
CA PRO A 419 -25.04 -17.04 -7.50
C PRO A 419 -26.37 -17.15 -8.23
N ILE A 420 -27.05 -16.04 -8.34
CA ILE A 420 -28.30 -15.95 -9.06
C ILE A 420 -27.87 -15.87 -10.51
N ALA A 421 -28.24 -16.89 -11.28
CA ALA A 421 -28.07 -16.90 -12.70
C ALA A 421 -28.99 -15.81 -13.30
N THR A 422 -28.51 -14.57 -13.31
CA THR A 422 -29.22 -13.48 -13.95
C THR A 422 -29.00 -13.62 -15.45
N MET A 423 -29.98 -14.13 -16.14
CA MET A 423 -30.00 -14.12 -17.60
C MET A 423 -30.33 -12.69 -18.05
N LEU A 424 -29.37 -12.04 -18.66
CA LEU A 424 -29.54 -10.73 -19.26
C LEU A 424 -29.72 -10.91 -20.77
N ALA A 425 -30.95 -10.69 -21.25
CA ALA A 425 -31.23 -10.64 -22.67
C ALA A 425 -30.86 -9.25 -23.21
N GLY A 426 -29.80 -9.20 -24.02
CA GLY A 426 -29.47 -8.03 -24.83
C GLY A 426 -29.78 -8.33 -26.28
N THR A 427 -30.76 -7.65 -26.90
CA THR A 427 -31.04 -7.77 -28.34
C THR A 427 -29.97 -7.03 -29.12
N ILE A 428 -29.14 -7.76 -29.88
CA ILE A 428 -28.28 -7.21 -30.92
C ILE A 428 -29.11 -7.17 -32.22
N PRO A 429 -29.12 -6.07 -32.97
CA PRO A 429 -29.90 -6.01 -34.21
C PRO A 429 -29.46 -7.08 -35.22
N ASP A 430 -30.42 -7.64 -35.94
CA ASP A 430 -30.33 -8.77 -36.86
C ASP A 430 -29.44 -8.55 -38.11
N THR A 431 -28.69 -7.47 -38.18
CA THR A 431 -27.88 -7.08 -39.35
C THR A 431 -26.41 -7.48 -39.24
N ALA A 432 -25.95 -7.95 -38.10
CA ALA A 432 -24.55 -8.36 -37.93
C ALA A 432 -24.36 -9.84 -38.16
N ARG A 433 -23.81 -10.24 -39.31
CA ARG A 433 -23.42 -11.62 -39.64
C ARG A 433 -22.31 -12.21 -38.77
N GLN A 434 -21.72 -11.42 -37.88
CA GLN A 434 -20.75 -11.80 -36.84
C GLN A 434 -21.00 -10.97 -35.59
N ALA A 435 -21.21 -11.61 -34.47
CA ALA A 435 -21.22 -10.92 -33.20
C ALA A 435 -19.78 -10.81 -32.70
N ILE A 436 -19.43 -9.64 -32.24
CA ILE A 436 -18.12 -9.32 -31.67
C ILE A 436 -18.35 -8.85 -30.24
N LEU A 437 -17.64 -9.46 -29.29
CA LEU A 437 -17.53 -8.95 -27.93
C LEU A 437 -16.38 -7.94 -27.92
N VAL A 438 -16.70 -6.70 -27.58
CA VAL A 438 -15.70 -5.65 -27.48
C VAL A 438 -15.35 -5.44 -26.02
N ARG A 439 -14.09 -5.59 -25.69
CA ARG A 439 -13.57 -5.18 -24.38
C ARG A 439 -13.53 -3.67 -24.34
N LEU A 440 -14.35 -3.09 -23.48
CA LEU A 440 -14.31 -1.65 -23.23
C LEU A 440 -13.46 -1.39 -21.98
N ILE A 441 -12.42 -0.61 -22.14
CA ILE A 441 -11.81 0.07 -21.03
C ILE A 441 -12.69 1.27 -20.67
N THR A 442 -12.69 1.63 -19.41
CA THR A 442 -13.48 2.73 -18.85
C THR A 442 -13.53 3.96 -19.76
N GLY A 443 -14.72 4.48 -19.97
CA GLY A 443 -14.96 5.64 -20.82
C GLY A 443 -15.40 5.33 -22.25
N ASN A 444 -15.82 4.09 -22.55
CA ASN A 444 -16.24 3.62 -23.88
C ASN A 444 -15.12 3.58 -24.92
N VAL A 445 -13.87 3.45 -24.48
CA VAL A 445 -12.74 3.22 -25.39
C VAL A 445 -12.68 1.73 -25.69
N GLU A 446 -12.83 1.36 -26.96
CA GLU A 446 -12.67 0.00 -27.44
C GLU A 446 -11.19 -0.38 -27.38
N GLU A 447 -10.87 -1.45 -26.67
CA GLU A 447 -9.48 -1.92 -26.53
C GLU A 447 -9.21 -3.18 -27.33
N GLU A 448 -10.15 -4.11 -27.33
CA GLU A 448 -9.94 -5.43 -27.92
C GLU A 448 -11.27 -6.03 -28.37
N GLU A 449 -11.27 -6.65 -29.54
CA GLU A 449 -12.42 -7.32 -30.10
C GLU A 449 -12.24 -8.84 -30.05
N PHE A 450 -13.26 -9.55 -29.59
CA PHE A 450 -13.31 -11.01 -29.54
C PHE A 450 -14.45 -11.53 -30.39
N GLY A 451 -14.14 -12.49 -31.27
CA GLY A 451 -15.18 -13.21 -32.01
C GLY A 451 -16.03 -14.09 -31.07
N VAL A 452 -17.33 -14.01 -31.23
CA VAL A 452 -18.30 -14.81 -30.48
C VAL A 452 -18.80 -15.98 -31.34
N LYS A 453 -18.89 -17.16 -30.76
CA LYS A 453 -19.47 -18.33 -31.44
C LYS A 453 -20.97 -18.16 -31.64
N MET A 454 -21.41 -18.18 -32.91
CA MET A 454 -22.82 -17.96 -33.27
C MET A 454 -23.70 -19.21 -33.13
N SER A 455 -23.11 -20.39 -33.03
CA SER A 455 -23.85 -21.67 -32.98
C SER A 455 -23.64 -22.44 -31.67
N ASP A 456 -22.94 -21.85 -30.70
CA ASP A 456 -22.50 -22.53 -29.49
C ASP A 456 -22.30 -21.54 -28.33
N VAL A 457 -21.95 -22.07 -27.18
CA VAL A 457 -21.62 -21.29 -26.00
C VAL A 457 -20.20 -20.73 -26.15
N THR A 458 -20.03 -19.41 -25.95
CA THR A 458 -18.70 -18.78 -25.83
C THR A 458 -18.38 -18.61 -24.36
N THR A 459 -17.36 -19.31 -23.89
CA THR A 459 -16.92 -19.25 -22.48
C THR A 459 -15.91 -18.12 -22.25
N ILE A 460 -16.02 -17.47 -21.10
CA ILE A 460 -15.19 -16.33 -20.70
C ILE A 460 -14.60 -16.63 -19.33
N GLY A 461 -13.31 -16.44 -19.17
CA GLY A 461 -12.67 -16.68 -17.88
C GLY A 461 -11.15 -16.46 -17.90
N ARG A 462 -10.50 -16.86 -16.81
CA ARG A 462 -9.06 -16.70 -16.65
C ARG A 462 -8.27 -17.83 -17.31
N LYS A 463 -8.83 -19.03 -17.42
CA LYS A 463 -8.17 -20.21 -18.02
C LYS A 463 -9.17 -21.14 -18.69
N PHE A 464 -8.70 -21.83 -19.72
CA PHE A 464 -9.45 -22.89 -20.40
C PHE A 464 -10.82 -22.46 -20.94
N CYS A 465 -10.93 -21.19 -21.35
CA CYS A 465 -12.11 -20.60 -21.94
C CYS A 465 -11.85 -20.18 -23.40
N ASP A 466 -12.92 -19.89 -24.15
CA ASP A 466 -12.81 -19.37 -25.52
C ASP A 466 -12.23 -17.96 -25.55
N ILE A 467 -12.65 -17.14 -24.59
CA ILE A 467 -12.10 -15.79 -24.34
C ILE A 467 -11.39 -15.83 -22.99
N VAL A 468 -10.09 -15.59 -23.00
CA VAL A 468 -9.26 -15.76 -21.81
C VAL A 468 -8.64 -14.43 -21.42
N PHE A 469 -8.80 -14.06 -20.14
CA PHE A 469 -8.15 -12.91 -19.49
C PHE A 469 -7.21 -13.43 -18.38
N PRO A 470 -6.04 -14.00 -18.74
CA PRO A 470 -5.17 -14.68 -17.78
C PRO A 470 -4.55 -13.76 -16.73
N GLU A 471 -4.47 -12.47 -17.05
CA GLU A 471 -3.95 -11.42 -16.14
C GLU A 471 -4.96 -10.95 -15.12
N ASP A 472 -6.26 -11.24 -15.31
CA ASP A 472 -7.30 -10.78 -14.39
C ASP A 472 -7.47 -11.79 -13.24
N GLU A 473 -6.76 -11.54 -12.13
CA GLU A 473 -6.83 -12.38 -10.93
C GLU A 473 -8.22 -12.37 -10.26
N MET A 474 -9.04 -11.35 -10.54
CA MET A 474 -10.41 -11.26 -10.04
C MET A 474 -11.37 -12.12 -10.87
N MET A 475 -10.97 -12.50 -12.07
CA MET A 475 -11.75 -13.39 -12.92
C MET A 475 -11.54 -14.85 -12.52
N SER A 476 -12.62 -15.58 -12.30
CA SER A 476 -12.57 -17.02 -12.06
C SER A 476 -12.02 -17.77 -13.27
N GLU A 477 -11.47 -18.97 -13.09
CA GLU A 477 -10.93 -19.76 -14.21
C GLU A 477 -11.98 -19.94 -15.32
N ARG A 478 -13.22 -20.21 -14.94
CA ARG A 478 -14.40 -20.07 -15.76
C ARG A 478 -15.35 -19.08 -15.07
N HIS A 479 -15.58 -17.94 -15.70
CA HIS A 479 -16.26 -16.80 -15.07
C HIS A 479 -17.69 -16.66 -15.57
N ALA A 480 -17.85 -16.68 -16.89
CA ALA A 480 -19.13 -16.48 -17.53
C ALA A 480 -19.25 -17.26 -18.84
N SER A 481 -20.45 -17.44 -19.29
CA SER A 481 -20.76 -17.97 -20.61
C SER A 481 -21.71 -17.06 -21.36
N LEU A 482 -21.36 -16.75 -22.60
CA LEU A 482 -22.24 -16.07 -23.55
C LEU A 482 -22.94 -17.11 -24.39
N LEU A 483 -24.27 -17.15 -24.30
CA LEU A 483 -25.14 -18.11 -25.01
C LEU A 483 -25.80 -17.35 -26.16
N HIS A 484 -25.75 -17.95 -27.34
CA HIS A 484 -26.50 -17.47 -28.49
C HIS A 484 -27.80 -18.27 -28.64
N GLY A 485 -28.93 -17.59 -28.57
CA GLY A 485 -30.27 -18.16 -28.72
C GLY A 485 -31.02 -17.55 -29.89
N VAL A 486 -32.26 -18.00 -30.08
CA VAL A 486 -33.14 -17.51 -31.16
C VAL A 486 -33.45 -16.02 -31.01
N ASP A 487 -33.51 -15.56 -29.78
CA ASP A 487 -33.85 -14.18 -29.42
C ASP A 487 -32.61 -13.28 -29.20
N GLY A 488 -31.40 -13.77 -29.53
CA GLY A 488 -30.14 -13.02 -29.36
C GLY A 488 -29.18 -13.66 -28.37
N PHE A 489 -28.36 -12.82 -27.71
CA PHE A 489 -27.34 -13.29 -26.77
C PHE A 489 -27.79 -13.12 -25.32
N SER A 490 -27.49 -14.12 -24.50
CA SER A 490 -27.62 -14.02 -23.05
C SER A 490 -26.27 -14.29 -22.37
N LEU A 491 -25.97 -13.55 -21.32
CA LEU A 491 -24.78 -13.72 -20.51
C LEU A 491 -25.15 -14.41 -19.20
N ARG A 492 -24.46 -15.52 -18.91
CA ARG A 492 -24.67 -16.32 -17.70
C ARG A 492 -23.42 -16.29 -16.84
N ASP A 493 -23.58 -16.06 -15.55
CA ASP A 493 -22.53 -16.28 -14.56
C ASP A 493 -22.35 -17.79 -14.33
N ASP A 494 -21.16 -18.31 -14.51
CA ASP A 494 -20.85 -19.74 -14.33
C ASP A 494 -20.42 -20.05 -12.87
N GLY A 495 -20.93 -19.30 -11.89
CA GLY A 495 -20.57 -19.45 -10.48
C GLY A 495 -19.24 -18.75 -10.15
N SER A 496 -19.02 -17.60 -10.75
CA SER A 496 -17.79 -16.85 -10.58
C SER A 496 -17.60 -16.37 -9.15
N SER A 497 -16.34 -16.24 -8.73
CA SER A 497 -16.01 -15.78 -7.38
C SER A 497 -16.28 -14.28 -7.16
N THR A 498 -16.32 -13.47 -8.21
CA THR A 498 -16.54 -12.02 -8.14
C THR A 498 -17.88 -11.56 -8.68
N GLY A 499 -18.64 -12.43 -9.33
CA GLY A 499 -19.93 -12.15 -9.93
C GLY A 499 -19.82 -11.47 -11.29
N VAL A 500 -20.88 -11.62 -12.09
CA VAL A 500 -21.09 -10.92 -13.35
C VAL A 500 -22.09 -9.79 -13.09
N PHE A 501 -21.73 -8.55 -13.44
CA PHE A 501 -22.56 -7.39 -13.19
C PHE A 501 -22.86 -6.62 -14.47
N LEU A 502 -24.12 -6.24 -14.65
CA LEU A 502 -24.52 -5.31 -15.69
C LEU A 502 -24.33 -3.89 -15.18
N ARG A 503 -23.64 -3.08 -15.98
CA ARG A 503 -23.48 -1.66 -15.63
C ARG A 503 -24.75 -0.89 -15.93
N ALA A 504 -25.36 -0.31 -14.91
CA ALA A 504 -26.41 0.69 -15.09
C ALA A 504 -25.83 1.96 -15.69
N THR A 505 -26.42 2.44 -16.79
CA THR A 505 -26.03 3.72 -17.43
C THR A 505 -27.00 4.82 -17.06
N GLU A 506 -26.49 6.05 -16.93
CA GLU A 506 -27.32 7.22 -16.63
C GLU A 506 -28.45 7.37 -17.66
N GLY A 507 -29.66 7.61 -17.18
CA GLY A 507 -30.83 7.82 -18.03
C GLY A 507 -31.52 6.56 -18.54
N LYS A 508 -30.98 5.36 -18.27
CA LYS A 508 -31.65 4.10 -18.60
C LYS A 508 -32.14 3.42 -17.32
N ALA A 509 -33.44 3.19 -17.23
CA ALA A 509 -34.01 2.40 -16.15
C ALA A 509 -33.67 0.91 -16.36
N LEU A 510 -33.24 0.25 -15.26
CA LEU A 510 -33.12 -1.20 -15.19
C LEU A 510 -34.22 -1.72 -14.29
N GLU A 511 -34.91 -2.74 -14.74
CA GLU A 511 -35.85 -3.46 -13.92
C GLU A 511 -35.07 -4.42 -13.01
N VAL A 512 -35.40 -4.41 -11.71
CA VAL A 512 -34.83 -5.33 -10.71
C VAL A 512 -35.94 -6.16 -10.12
N THR A 513 -35.68 -7.44 -9.96
CA THR A 513 -36.61 -8.44 -9.44
C THR A 513 -36.10 -9.04 -8.14
N ALA A 514 -36.95 -9.78 -7.45
CA ALA A 514 -36.53 -10.52 -6.26
C ALA A 514 -35.38 -11.46 -6.59
N GLY A 515 -34.35 -11.40 -5.77
CA GLY A 515 -33.12 -12.13 -5.96
C GLY A 515 -32.02 -11.37 -6.68
N ASP A 516 -32.31 -10.23 -7.31
CA ASP A 516 -31.30 -9.41 -7.95
C ASP A 516 -30.39 -8.74 -6.92
N LEU A 517 -29.09 -8.69 -7.25
CA LEU A 517 -28.07 -8.05 -6.44
C LEU A 517 -27.54 -6.80 -7.17
N VAL A 518 -27.78 -5.64 -6.59
CA VAL A 518 -27.28 -4.37 -7.12
C VAL A 518 -26.05 -3.95 -6.33
N ARG A 519 -24.95 -3.66 -7.02
CA ARG A 519 -23.77 -3.06 -6.40
C ARG A 519 -23.82 -1.54 -6.52
N ALA A 520 -23.82 -0.85 -5.39
CA ALA A 520 -23.76 0.61 -5.30
C ALA A 520 -22.49 1.03 -4.57
N GLY A 521 -21.45 1.43 -5.33
CA GLY A 521 -20.12 1.65 -4.77
C GLY A 521 -19.53 0.35 -4.19
N ARG A 522 -19.25 0.35 -2.89
CA ARG A 522 -18.73 -0.82 -2.16
C ARG A 522 -19.82 -1.61 -1.44
N GLN A 523 -21.07 -1.23 -1.60
CA GLN A 523 -22.19 -1.83 -0.89
C GLN A 523 -23.05 -2.66 -1.85
N PHE A 524 -23.79 -3.61 -1.29
CA PHE A 524 -24.66 -4.49 -2.04
C PHE A 524 -26.09 -4.39 -1.53
N LEU A 525 -27.04 -4.41 -2.46
CA LEU A 525 -28.46 -4.38 -2.21
C LEU A 525 -29.07 -5.63 -2.82
N LEU A 526 -29.55 -6.56 -1.99
CA LEU A 526 -30.24 -7.77 -2.41
C LEU A 526 -31.74 -7.55 -2.35
N PHE A 527 -32.44 -7.64 -3.48
CA PHE A 527 -33.87 -7.43 -3.57
C PHE A 527 -34.64 -8.72 -3.19
N GLY A 528 -35.69 -8.56 -2.41
CA GLY A 528 -36.56 -9.62 -1.92
C GLY A 528 -37.94 -9.63 -2.57
N ASP A 529 -38.73 -10.69 -2.32
CA ASP A 529 -40.05 -10.91 -2.93
C ASP A 529 -41.15 -9.97 -2.44
N ASP A 530 -40.97 -9.31 -1.31
CA ASP A 530 -41.99 -8.54 -0.58
C ASP A 530 -41.78 -7.02 -0.69
N HIS A 531 -41.25 -6.55 -1.80
CA HIS A 531 -40.85 -5.15 -2.02
C HIS A 531 -39.85 -4.66 -0.94
N THR A 532 -38.98 -5.56 -0.51
CA THR A 532 -37.87 -5.21 0.38
C THR A 532 -36.54 -5.35 -0.32
N PHE A 533 -35.52 -4.69 0.19
CA PHE A 533 -34.15 -5.07 -0.09
C PHE A 533 -33.30 -5.09 1.17
N THR A 534 -32.34 -5.96 1.19
CA THR A 534 -31.37 -6.07 2.27
C THR A 534 -30.08 -5.41 1.83
N HIS A 535 -29.60 -4.49 2.65
CA HIS A 535 -28.39 -3.72 2.45
C HIS A 535 -27.21 -4.36 3.18
N TYR A 536 -26.13 -4.62 2.47
CA TYR A 536 -24.90 -5.22 2.97
C TYR A 536 -23.72 -4.27 2.73
N ASP A 537 -22.73 -4.32 3.61
CA ASP A 537 -21.44 -3.67 3.42
C ASP A 537 -20.56 -4.42 2.40
N GLN A 538 -19.36 -3.91 2.18
CA GLN A 538 -18.39 -4.47 1.24
C GLN A 538 -17.93 -5.90 1.57
N ILE A 539 -18.06 -6.34 2.81
CA ILE A 539 -17.68 -7.69 3.28
C ILE A 539 -18.89 -8.62 3.43
N GLY A 540 -20.09 -8.15 3.00
CA GLY A 540 -21.31 -8.92 3.05
C GLY A 540 -22.01 -8.98 4.40
N LYS A 541 -21.62 -8.13 5.35
CA LYS A 541 -22.33 -8.00 6.62
C LYS A 541 -23.62 -7.20 6.39
N LYS A 542 -24.73 -7.76 6.83
CA LYS A 542 -26.02 -7.06 6.79
C LYS A 542 -25.98 -5.77 7.59
N ILE A 543 -26.29 -4.67 6.94
CA ILE A 543 -26.42 -3.34 7.57
C ILE A 543 -27.88 -3.12 7.99
N ALA A 544 -28.81 -3.27 7.05
CA ALA A 544 -30.23 -2.99 7.26
C ALA A 544 -31.11 -3.76 6.28
N SER A 545 -32.42 -3.82 6.57
CA SER A 545 -33.44 -4.16 5.57
C SER A 545 -34.39 -3.00 5.41
N HIS A 546 -34.74 -2.68 4.18
CA HIS A 546 -35.57 -1.55 3.81
C HIS A 546 -36.79 -2.05 3.05
N LYS A 547 -37.94 -1.51 3.35
CA LYS A 547 -39.16 -1.75 2.60
C LYS A 547 -39.36 -0.62 1.59
N LEU A 548 -39.51 -0.98 0.33
CA LEU A 548 -39.86 -0.02 -0.71
C LEU A 548 -41.33 0.37 -0.52
N ALA A 549 -41.57 1.65 -0.38
CA ALA A 549 -42.93 2.19 -0.39
C ALA A 549 -43.37 2.42 -1.85
N ASP A 550 -44.66 2.59 -2.09
CA ASP A 550 -45.24 2.90 -3.41
C ASP A 550 -44.80 4.26 -3.95
N LYS A 551 -43.54 4.62 -3.79
CA LYS A 551 -42.95 5.88 -4.24
C LYS A 551 -41.50 5.65 -4.68
N THR A 552 -41.01 6.60 -5.46
CA THR A 552 -39.58 6.63 -5.80
C THR A 552 -38.75 6.81 -4.53
N VAL A 553 -37.79 5.92 -4.33
CA VAL A 553 -36.83 5.97 -3.25
C VAL A 553 -35.45 6.35 -3.80
N VAL A 554 -34.86 7.37 -3.23
CA VAL A 554 -33.53 7.85 -3.61
C VAL A 554 -32.49 7.24 -2.68
N LEU A 555 -31.52 6.57 -3.28
CA LEU A 555 -30.36 6.05 -2.56
C LEU A 555 -29.16 6.98 -2.79
N GLY A 556 -28.44 7.33 -1.75
CA GLY A 556 -27.27 8.21 -1.94
C GLY A 556 -26.60 8.64 -0.64
N ARG A 557 -25.70 9.61 -0.77
CA ARG A 557 -24.92 10.19 0.33
C ARG A 557 -25.52 11.46 0.91
N GLU A 558 -26.14 12.27 0.06
CA GLU A 558 -26.61 13.62 0.43
C GLU A 558 -28.14 13.69 0.27
N ALA A 559 -28.83 13.90 1.38
CA ALA A 559 -30.28 13.99 1.48
C ALA A 559 -31.08 12.88 0.76
N PRO A 560 -30.68 11.60 0.80
CA PRO A 560 -31.44 10.50 0.21
C PRO A 560 -32.55 10.05 1.15
N ASP A 561 -33.54 9.33 0.60
CA ASP A 561 -34.52 8.58 1.41
C ASP A 561 -33.84 7.47 2.22
N ILE A 562 -32.80 6.86 1.62
CA ILE A 562 -31.96 5.86 2.28
C ILE A 562 -30.50 6.24 2.11
N THR A 563 -29.85 6.50 3.23
CA THR A 563 -28.44 6.86 3.24
C THR A 563 -27.57 5.62 3.10
N LEU A 564 -26.76 5.58 2.08
CA LEU A 564 -25.66 4.63 1.95
C LEU A 564 -24.43 5.19 2.69
N ASN A 565 -23.62 4.30 3.26
CA ASN A 565 -22.49 4.72 4.10
C ASN A 565 -21.57 5.68 3.35
N LYS A 566 -21.31 6.85 3.95
CA LYS A 566 -20.54 7.93 3.31
C LYS A 566 -19.11 7.53 2.97
N ASP A 567 -18.52 6.65 3.78
CA ASP A 567 -17.12 6.26 3.65
C ASP A 567 -16.89 5.25 2.52
N ASP A 568 -17.95 4.57 2.05
CA ASP A 568 -17.87 3.51 1.05
C ASP A 568 -18.29 3.95 -0.37
N MET A 569 -18.64 5.23 -0.55
CA MET A 569 -19.15 5.74 -1.82
C MET A 569 -18.17 6.74 -2.44
N PRO A 570 -17.83 6.63 -3.73
CA PRO A 570 -17.05 7.67 -4.41
C PRO A 570 -17.79 9.01 -4.40
N GLN A 571 -17.07 10.12 -4.29
CA GLN A 571 -17.62 11.47 -4.18
C GLN A 571 -18.58 11.90 -5.32
N ARG A 572 -18.61 11.15 -6.43
CA ARG A 572 -19.34 11.48 -7.66
C ARG A 572 -20.51 10.55 -8.01
N LEU A 573 -20.95 9.68 -7.11
CA LEU A 573 -22.18 8.94 -7.39
C LEU A 573 -23.37 9.87 -7.27
N LYS A 574 -24.00 10.16 -8.41
CA LYS A 574 -25.32 10.78 -8.42
C LYS A 574 -26.32 9.86 -7.73
N PRO A 575 -27.38 10.39 -7.09
CA PRO A 575 -28.38 9.57 -6.43
C PRO A 575 -28.98 8.55 -7.41
N TYR A 576 -29.10 7.31 -6.99
CA TYR A 576 -29.82 6.28 -7.73
C TYR A 576 -31.31 6.42 -7.45
N LEU A 577 -32.11 6.47 -8.50
CA LEU A 577 -33.56 6.46 -8.43
C LEU A 577 -34.06 5.03 -8.60
N LEU A 578 -34.60 4.45 -7.52
CA LEU A 578 -35.38 3.23 -7.61
C LEU A 578 -36.85 3.63 -7.77
N ARG A 579 -37.44 3.22 -8.91
CA ARG A 579 -38.90 3.32 -9.10
C ARG A 579 -39.45 1.92 -9.08
N GLU A 580 -40.59 1.72 -8.42
CA GLU A 580 -41.36 0.51 -8.61
C GLU A 580 -41.58 0.23 -10.09
N PRO A 581 -41.41 -1.02 -10.54
CA PRO A 581 -41.85 -1.39 -11.86
C PRO A 581 -43.35 -1.16 -11.94
N PHE A 582 -43.79 -0.49 -12.97
CA PHE A 582 -45.22 -0.40 -13.27
C PHE A 582 -45.80 -1.80 -13.38
N LEU A 583 -46.46 -2.25 -12.33
CA LEU A 583 -47.38 -3.37 -12.40
C LEU A 583 -48.58 -2.95 -13.23
N GLN A 584 -48.47 -2.96 -14.55
CA GLN A 584 -49.59 -3.05 -15.46
C GLN A 584 -49.31 -4.16 -16.48
N ARG A 585 -49.89 -5.29 -16.15
CA ARG A 585 -50.23 -6.54 -16.86
C ARG A 585 -49.21 -7.63 -16.83
#